data_2efecaa593203f163cd4ab76984db34c
#
_entry.id   2efecaa593203f163cd4ab76984db34c
#
_cell.length_a   1.000
_cell.length_b   1.000
_cell.length_c   1.000
_cell.angle_alpha   90.00
_cell.angle_beta   90.00
_cell.angle_gamma   90.00
#
_symmetry.space_group_name_H-M   'P 1'
#
loop_
_entity.id
_entity.type
_entity.pdbx_description
1 polymer ?
#
loop_
_entity_poly.entity_id
_entity_poly.type
_entity_poly.pdbx_seq_one_letter_code
_entity_poly.pdbx_strand_id
1 'polypeptide(L)'
;MSSEIERSEAQLPRKRASSAARQATANLLTEALADGQIDITEFDERTAQVWQATYADELEHLTADVAVPDSKKPDSQVTATPRTQPTMEIVPHQGGSAFSFAVMGGSTSNGSWHIARHHTSLAMMGGNYLDLREATLSSHETVITAVALMGGIEIVVPEDVRVISEGFGIMGGFGVTDHPSCTLRIDDIPASAPIVRVRGLGLMGGVGITRAARGARV
;
A
#
# COMPACT_ATOMS: atom_id res chain seq x y z
N MET A 1 12.39 58.08 23.90
CA MET A 1 11.98 57.91 22.50
C MET A 1 12.74 56.73 21.96
N SER A 2 12.21 55.55 22.21
CA SER A 2 12.74 54.28 21.65
C SER A 2 11.57 53.30 21.68
N SER A 3 10.60 53.55 20.85
CA SER A 3 9.48 52.70 20.57
C SER A 3 9.31 52.71 19.07
N GLU A 4 8.87 51.60 18.54
CA GLU A 4 8.49 51.39 17.14
C GLU A 4 9.59 50.87 16.19
N ILE A 5 10.12 49.68 16.48
CA ILE A 5 10.43 48.74 15.42
C ILE A 5 9.97 47.35 15.90
N GLU A 6 8.73 47.16 16.20
CA GLU A 6 8.07 45.85 16.00
C GLU A 6 7.73 45.78 14.51
N ARG A 7 8.70 45.31 13.75
CA ARG A 7 8.44 44.91 12.37
C ARG A 7 7.48 43.76 12.42
N SER A 8 6.24 44.05 12.01
CA SER A 8 5.30 43.07 11.49
C SER A 8 6.09 42.03 10.68
N GLU A 9 6.30 40.84 11.24
CA GLU A 9 6.67 39.67 10.47
C GLU A 9 5.55 39.51 9.47
N ALA A 10 5.79 39.91 8.24
CA ALA A 10 4.89 39.73 7.13
C ALA A 10 4.66 38.22 7.04
N GLN A 11 3.52 37.77 7.54
CA GLN A 11 3.08 36.41 7.46
C GLN A 11 3.02 36.05 5.98
N LEU A 12 4.02 35.29 5.52
CA LEU A 12 4.02 34.72 4.17
C LEU A 12 2.67 34.04 3.94
N PRO A 13 2.07 34.18 2.76
CA PRO A 13 0.77 33.61 2.49
C PRO A 13 0.84 32.08 2.72
N ARG A 14 0.07 31.57 3.68
CA ARG A 14 0.03 30.15 4.02
C ARG A 14 -0.43 29.34 2.79
N LYS A 15 0.33 28.36 2.40
CA LYS A 15 0.03 27.49 1.26
C LYS A 15 -1.13 26.55 1.61
N ARG A 16 -2.15 26.47 0.76
CA ARG A 16 -3.25 25.53 0.96
C ARG A 16 -2.80 24.09 0.82
N ALA A 17 -3.32 23.22 1.68
CA ALA A 17 -3.12 21.80 1.59
C ALA A 17 -3.78 21.24 0.31
N SER A 18 -3.00 20.61 -0.55
CA SER A 18 -3.54 19.91 -1.71
C SER A 18 -4.06 18.51 -1.30
N SER A 19 -4.92 17.93 -2.12
CA SER A 19 -5.35 16.53 -1.90
C SER A 19 -4.18 15.54 -1.90
N ALA A 20 -3.19 15.78 -2.75
CA ALA A 20 -1.96 14.98 -2.78
C ALA A 20 -1.15 15.12 -1.48
N ALA A 21 -1.05 16.32 -0.90
CA ALA A 21 -0.36 16.54 0.37
C ALA A 21 -1.08 15.83 1.52
N ARG A 22 -2.42 15.93 1.61
CA ARG A 22 -3.20 15.20 2.62
C ARG A 22 -3.00 13.69 2.50
N GLN A 23 -3.03 13.16 1.28
CA GLN A 23 -2.81 11.73 1.04
C GLN A 23 -1.40 11.30 1.49
N ALA A 24 -0.38 12.08 1.16
CA ALA A 24 1.01 11.80 1.58
C ALA A 24 1.14 11.77 3.12
N THR A 25 0.53 12.74 3.81
CA THR A 25 0.52 12.79 5.29
C THR A 25 -0.23 11.60 5.88
N ALA A 26 -1.40 11.21 5.33
CA ALA A 26 -2.13 10.04 5.78
C ALA A 26 -1.32 8.75 5.60
N ASN A 27 -0.55 8.63 4.52
CA ASN A 27 0.34 7.49 4.29
C ASN A 27 1.45 7.43 5.35
N LEU A 28 2.07 8.57 5.69
CA LEU A 28 3.09 8.64 6.75
C LEU A 28 2.53 8.22 8.11
N LEU A 29 1.34 8.69 8.47
CA LEU A 29 0.68 8.26 9.73
C LEU A 29 0.41 6.77 9.75
N THR A 30 0.12 6.18 8.60
CA THR A 30 -0.13 4.75 8.53
C THR A 30 1.16 3.92 8.65
N GLU A 31 2.26 4.40 8.07
CA GLU A 31 3.57 3.79 8.29
C GLU A 31 3.95 3.86 9.77
N ALA A 32 3.71 5.01 10.40
CA ALA A 32 3.93 5.20 11.82
C ALA A 32 3.11 4.24 12.72
N LEU A 33 1.85 3.99 12.36
CA LEU A 33 1.02 3.00 13.03
C LEU A 33 1.57 1.58 12.83
N ALA A 34 1.97 1.24 11.59
CA ALA A 34 2.54 -0.07 11.28
C ALA A 34 3.85 -0.34 12.02
N ASP A 35 4.66 0.70 12.22
CA ASP A 35 5.92 0.66 12.96
C ASP A 35 5.73 0.77 14.49
N GLY A 36 4.48 0.97 14.95
CA GLY A 36 4.15 1.12 16.36
C GLY A 36 4.62 2.44 16.98
N GLN A 37 4.90 3.46 16.15
CA GLN A 37 5.28 4.80 16.62
C GLN A 37 4.07 5.56 17.19
N ILE A 38 2.87 5.28 16.67
CA ILE A 38 1.59 5.81 17.16
C ILE A 38 0.62 4.64 17.39
N ASP A 39 -0.34 4.82 18.28
CA ASP A 39 -1.39 3.84 18.49
C ASP A 39 -2.62 4.07 17.58
N ILE A 40 -3.58 3.16 17.60
CA ILE A 40 -4.77 3.22 16.73
C ILE A 40 -5.65 4.44 17.04
N THR A 41 -5.74 4.85 18.29
CA THR A 41 -6.54 6.02 18.71
C THR A 41 -5.91 7.30 18.18
N GLU A 42 -4.60 7.43 18.34
CA GLU A 42 -3.83 8.55 17.85
C GLU A 42 -3.83 8.62 16.32
N PHE A 43 -3.76 7.47 15.66
CA PHE A 43 -3.90 7.39 14.20
C PHE A 43 -5.25 7.92 13.72
N ASP A 44 -6.36 7.51 14.37
CA ASP A 44 -7.70 7.96 14.01
C ASP A 44 -7.85 9.48 14.20
N GLU A 45 -7.38 10.01 15.33
CA GLU A 45 -7.44 11.45 15.63
C GLU A 45 -6.62 12.27 14.62
N ARG A 46 -5.38 11.87 14.35
CA ARG A 46 -4.50 12.59 13.42
C ARG A 46 -5.01 12.49 11.97
N THR A 47 -5.53 11.32 11.56
CA THR A 47 -6.09 11.13 10.23
C THR A 47 -7.33 12.02 10.02
N ALA A 48 -8.20 12.14 11.01
CA ALA A 48 -9.33 13.07 10.95
C ALA A 48 -8.85 14.52 10.77
N GLN A 49 -7.78 14.93 11.45
CA GLN A 49 -7.19 16.26 11.32
C GLN A 49 -6.56 16.48 9.94
N VAL A 50 -5.92 15.48 9.34
CA VAL A 50 -5.38 15.55 7.97
C VAL A 50 -6.46 15.96 6.97
N TRP A 51 -7.65 15.37 7.07
CA TRP A 51 -8.75 15.67 6.15
C TRP A 51 -9.43 17.02 6.42
N GLN A 52 -9.34 17.56 7.64
CA GLN A 52 -9.83 18.86 8.02
C GLN A 52 -8.82 19.99 7.74
N ALA A 53 -7.53 19.67 7.63
CA ALA A 53 -6.47 20.64 7.41
C ALA A 53 -6.72 21.51 6.18
N THR A 54 -6.65 22.82 6.34
CA THR A 54 -6.80 23.79 5.26
C THR A 54 -5.46 24.17 4.65
N TYR A 55 -4.41 24.20 5.45
CA TYR A 55 -3.09 24.66 5.06
C TYR A 55 -2.03 23.57 5.20
N ALA A 56 -0.95 23.70 4.43
CA ALA A 56 0.11 22.67 4.35
C ALA A 56 0.91 22.55 5.65
N ASP A 57 1.11 23.66 6.36
CA ASP A 57 1.79 23.68 7.66
C ASP A 57 1.03 22.90 8.74
N GLU A 58 -0.30 22.84 8.66
CA GLU A 58 -1.12 22.00 9.55
C GLU A 58 -0.82 20.52 9.36
N LEU A 59 -0.54 20.09 8.12
CA LEU A 59 -0.16 18.71 7.82
C LEU A 59 1.23 18.37 8.35
N GLU A 60 2.17 19.31 8.27
CA GLU A 60 3.54 19.12 8.78
C GLU A 60 3.55 18.87 10.29
N HIS A 61 2.68 19.57 11.03
CA HIS A 61 2.57 19.38 12.48
C HIS A 61 2.08 18.00 12.88
N LEU A 62 1.24 17.36 12.06
CA LEU A 62 0.65 16.04 12.35
C LEU A 62 1.65 14.89 12.23
N THR A 63 2.79 15.15 11.60
CA THR A 63 3.86 14.13 11.39
C THR A 63 5.21 14.59 11.95
N ALA A 64 5.26 15.67 12.69
CA ALA A 64 6.52 16.26 13.18
C ALA A 64 7.29 15.36 14.16
N ASP A 65 6.59 14.48 14.85
CA ASP A 65 7.10 13.54 15.86
C ASP A 65 7.24 12.10 15.32
N VAL A 66 6.87 11.89 14.08
CA VAL A 66 6.96 10.56 13.43
C VAL A 66 8.24 10.48 12.63
N ALA A 67 9.02 9.42 12.83
CA ALA A 67 10.20 9.18 12.01
C ALA A 67 9.80 8.88 10.57
N VAL A 68 10.16 9.79 9.66
CA VAL A 68 9.99 9.58 8.22
C VAL A 68 11.10 8.64 7.76
N PRO A 69 10.81 7.44 7.23
CA PRO A 69 11.82 6.64 6.56
C PRO A 69 12.44 7.50 5.44
N ASP A 70 13.75 7.56 5.39
CA ASP A 70 14.49 8.35 4.40
C ASP A 70 14.07 7.93 2.99
N SER A 71 13.17 8.68 2.39
CA SER A 71 12.73 8.49 1.01
C SER A 71 13.87 8.92 0.09
N LYS A 72 14.82 8.02 -0.13
CA LYS A 72 15.72 8.16 -1.27
C LYS A 72 14.88 8.23 -2.54
N LYS A 73 14.87 9.40 -3.18
CA LYS A 73 14.31 9.62 -4.50
C LYS A 73 14.71 8.48 -5.44
N PRO A 74 13.78 7.91 -6.21
CA PRO A 74 14.16 7.00 -7.26
C PRO A 74 14.82 7.78 -8.39
N ASP A 75 16.12 7.57 -8.57
CA ASP A 75 16.79 7.91 -9.82
C ASP A 75 16.31 6.94 -10.89
N SER A 76 15.55 7.51 -11.82
CA SER A 76 15.08 6.80 -13.01
C SER A 76 16.26 6.56 -13.96
N GLN A 77 16.74 5.34 -14.01
CA GLN A 77 17.46 4.85 -15.19
C GLN A 77 16.90 3.49 -15.59
N VAL A 78 16.01 3.57 -16.57
CA VAL A 78 15.51 2.42 -17.31
C VAL A 78 16.57 2.04 -18.34
N THR A 79 17.25 0.93 -18.13
CA THR A 79 18.03 0.28 -19.19
C THR A 79 17.33 -1.01 -19.56
N ALA A 80 16.77 -1.03 -20.75
CA ALA A 80 16.08 -2.19 -21.30
C ALA A 80 17.10 -3.25 -21.70
N THR A 81 16.94 -4.47 -21.20
CA THR A 81 17.62 -5.68 -21.67
C THR A 81 16.60 -6.79 -21.94
N PRO A 82 16.86 -7.72 -22.89
CA PRO A 82 15.80 -8.47 -23.58
C PRO A 82 15.19 -9.58 -22.74
N ARG A 83 13.88 -9.79 -22.99
CA ARG A 83 13.00 -10.77 -22.35
C ARG A 83 13.47 -12.20 -22.51
N THR A 84 13.70 -12.83 -21.37
CA THR A 84 13.66 -14.28 -21.21
C THR A 84 12.58 -14.56 -20.19
N GLN A 85 11.75 -15.57 -20.42
CA GLN A 85 10.54 -16.02 -19.72
C GLN A 85 10.21 -15.37 -18.34
N PRO A 86 8.96 -14.94 -18.10
CA PRO A 86 8.59 -14.17 -16.91
C PRO A 86 8.46 -15.07 -15.68
N THR A 87 9.57 -15.34 -15.04
CA THR A 87 9.60 -15.77 -13.66
C THR A 87 9.50 -14.49 -12.81
N MET A 88 8.71 -14.52 -11.74
CA MET A 88 8.57 -13.36 -10.86
C MET A 88 9.92 -12.91 -10.36
N GLU A 89 10.29 -11.65 -10.63
CA GLU A 89 11.61 -11.12 -10.29
C GLU A 89 11.69 -10.84 -8.79
N ILE A 90 12.69 -11.40 -8.15
CA ILE A 90 13.01 -11.13 -6.73
C ILE A 90 14.26 -10.28 -6.71
N VAL A 91 14.12 -9.02 -6.27
CA VAL A 91 15.24 -8.10 -6.09
C VAL A 91 15.45 -7.84 -4.60
N PRO A 92 16.41 -8.52 -3.95
CA PRO A 92 16.71 -8.32 -2.55
C PRO A 92 17.18 -6.87 -2.27
N HIS A 93 16.71 -6.29 -1.17
CA HIS A 93 17.16 -4.98 -0.64
C HIS A 93 16.71 -3.72 -1.38
N GLN A 94 15.73 -3.76 -2.26
CA GLN A 94 15.07 -2.54 -2.73
C GLN A 94 13.80 -2.32 -1.92
N GLY A 95 13.68 -1.15 -1.28
CA GLY A 95 12.47 -0.73 -0.61
C GLY A 95 11.31 -0.70 -1.60
N GLY A 96 10.31 -1.57 -1.39
CA GLY A 96 9.07 -1.60 -2.16
C GLY A 96 7.95 -0.88 -1.43
N SER A 97 6.77 -0.80 -2.05
CA SER A 97 5.58 -0.30 -1.39
C SER A 97 5.20 -1.21 -0.22
N ALA A 98 5.25 -0.67 0.98
CA ALA A 98 4.88 -1.37 2.21
C ALA A 98 3.41 -1.17 2.57
N PHE A 99 2.71 -0.25 1.89
CA PHE A 99 1.37 0.13 2.29
C PHE A 99 0.47 0.56 1.12
N SER A 100 -0.83 0.21 1.20
CA SER A 100 -1.89 0.72 0.33
C SER A 100 -3.15 0.99 1.13
N PHE A 101 -3.82 2.12 0.85
CA PHE A 101 -4.92 2.60 1.66
C PHE A 101 -6.05 3.19 0.82
N ALA A 102 -7.29 2.84 1.15
CA ALA A 102 -8.49 3.41 0.55
C ALA A 102 -9.50 3.77 1.63
N VAL A 103 -9.83 5.07 1.79
CA VAL A 103 -10.83 5.55 2.77
C VAL A 103 -12.22 5.60 2.16
N MET A 104 -12.45 6.47 1.18
CA MET A 104 -13.74 6.68 0.50
C MET A 104 -13.57 6.68 -1.02
N GLY A 105 -12.70 5.81 -1.52
CA GLY A 105 -12.36 5.73 -2.93
C GLY A 105 -11.68 4.43 -3.26
N GLY A 106 -10.99 4.38 -4.40
CA GLY A 106 -10.19 3.24 -4.82
C GLY A 106 -8.70 3.56 -4.81
N SER A 107 -7.89 2.59 -4.43
CA SER A 107 -6.46 2.60 -4.68
C SER A 107 -6.12 1.45 -5.61
N THR A 108 -5.31 1.70 -6.62
CA THR A 108 -4.92 0.68 -7.59
C THR A 108 -3.41 0.67 -7.73
N SER A 109 -2.81 -0.48 -7.49
CA SER A 109 -1.39 -0.75 -7.74
C SER A 109 -1.30 -1.80 -8.83
N ASN A 110 -0.85 -1.40 -10.01
CA ASN A 110 -0.73 -2.26 -11.18
C ASN A 110 0.54 -1.97 -11.98
N GLY A 111 0.87 -2.83 -12.94
CA GLY A 111 2.07 -2.73 -13.76
C GLY A 111 3.36 -3.05 -13.02
N SER A 112 4.47 -2.50 -13.46
CA SER A 112 5.79 -2.76 -12.87
C SER A 112 6.00 -1.92 -11.61
N TRP A 113 5.69 -2.47 -10.46
CA TRP A 113 5.92 -1.84 -9.16
C TRP A 113 6.64 -2.82 -8.21
N HIS A 114 7.25 -2.28 -7.16
CA HIS A 114 7.96 -3.09 -6.18
C HIS A 114 7.10 -3.23 -4.94
N ILE A 115 6.89 -4.47 -4.49
CA ILE A 115 6.23 -4.73 -3.21
C ILE A 115 7.27 -5.07 -2.15
N ALA A 116 7.16 -4.45 -0.99
CA ALA A 116 8.00 -4.75 0.16
C ALA A 116 7.72 -6.17 0.69
N ARG A 117 8.65 -6.73 1.45
CA ARG A 117 8.48 -8.04 2.10
C ARG A 117 7.22 -8.11 2.98
N HIS A 118 6.89 -7.00 3.65
CA HIS A 118 5.64 -6.82 4.38
C HIS A 118 4.88 -5.66 3.75
N HIS A 119 3.67 -5.93 3.32
CA HIS A 119 2.77 -4.94 2.74
C HIS A 119 1.45 -4.94 3.50
N THR A 120 0.99 -3.77 3.92
CA THR A 120 -0.31 -3.63 4.58
C THR A 120 -1.29 -2.94 3.63
N SER A 121 -2.44 -3.55 3.42
CA SER A 121 -3.54 -3.00 2.61
C SER A 121 -4.75 -2.78 3.50
N LEU A 122 -5.20 -1.53 3.61
CA LEU A 122 -6.36 -1.15 4.41
C LEU A 122 -7.43 -0.52 3.53
N ALA A 123 -8.65 -1.07 3.56
CA ALA A 123 -9.81 -0.51 2.89
C ALA A 123 -10.90 -0.21 3.94
N MET A 124 -11.21 1.08 4.15
CA MET A 124 -12.26 1.49 5.09
C MET A 124 -13.64 1.52 4.44
N MET A 125 -13.90 2.43 3.50
CA MET A 125 -15.15 2.55 2.74
C MET A 125 -14.87 2.65 1.24
N GLY A 126 -14.04 1.77 0.72
CA GLY A 126 -13.61 1.80 -0.66
C GLY A 126 -12.99 0.48 -1.08
N GLY A 127 -12.22 0.49 -2.15
CA GLY A 127 -11.57 -0.71 -2.66
C GLY A 127 -10.08 -0.52 -2.90
N ASN A 128 -9.28 -1.51 -2.53
CA ASN A 128 -7.89 -1.60 -2.95
C ASN A 128 -7.77 -2.71 -3.99
N TYR A 129 -7.09 -2.40 -5.08
CA TYR A 129 -6.76 -3.36 -6.12
C TYR A 129 -5.23 -3.46 -6.23
N LEU A 130 -4.71 -4.64 -5.96
CA LEU A 130 -3.27 -4.94 -5.98
C LEU A 130 -3.00 -5.98 -7.05
N ASP A 131 -2.41 -5.58 -8.16
CA ASP A 131 -1.98 -6.51 -9.22
C ASP A 131 -0.49 -6.82 -9.09
N LEU A 132 -0.19 -8.05 -8.72
CA LEU A 132 1.18 -8.52 -8.54
C LEU A 132 1.72 -9.27 -9.77
N ARG A 133 0.96 -9.36 -10.85
CA ARG A 133 1.38 -10.15 -12.03
C ARG A 133 2.63 -9.60 -12.71
N GLU A 134 2.83 -8.28 -12.65
CA GLU A 134 4.02 -7.60 -13.18
C GLU A 134 4.85 -6.94 -12.07
N ALA A 135 4.48 -7.17 -10.80
CA ALA A 135 5.20 -6.64 -9.67
C ALA A 135 6.52 -7.37 -9.43
N THR A 136 7.50 -6.65 -8.89
CA THR A 136 8.77 -7.21 -8.42
C THR A 136 8.70 -7.44 -6.92
N LEU A 137 9.02 -8.65 -6.46
CA LEU A 137 9.06 -8.99 -5.04
C LEU A 137 10.41 -8.60 -4.42
N SER A 138 10.37 -7.99 -3.25
CA SER A 138 11.59 -7.70 -2.47
C SER A 138 12.13 -8.93 -1.71
N SER A 139 11.36 -10.03 -1.66
CA SER A 139 11.73 -11.26 -0.93
C SER A 139 11.07 -12.47 -1.57
N HIS A 140 11.65 -13.66 -1.32
CA HIS A 140 11.04 -14.93 -1.71
C HIS A 140 9.69 -15.18 -1.03
N GLU A 141 9.49 -14.67 0.18
CA GLU A 141 8.21 -14.66 0.87
C GLU A 141 7.76 -13.22 1.09
N THR A 142 6.59 -12.89 0.57
CA THR A 142 5.94 -11.60 0.74
C THR A 142 4.67 -11.79 1.58
N VAL A 143 4.56 -11.03 2.67
CA VAL A 143 3.40 -11.06 3.56
C VAL A 143 2.54 -9.84 3.30
N ILE A 144 1.29 -10.05 2.91
CA ILE A 144 0.29 -8.99 2.72
C ILE A 144 -0.70 -9.08 3.87
N THR A 145 -0.77 -8.03 4.67
CA THR A 145 -1.81 -7.88 5.69
C THR A 145 -2.96 -7.06 5.11
N ALA A 146 -4.10 -7.70 4.86
CA ALA A 146 -5.26 -7.10 4.22
C ALA A 146 -6.39 -6.91 5.23
N VAL A 147 -6.81 -5.67 5.46
CA VAL A 147 -7.91 -5.34 6.36
C VAL A 147 -8.96 -4.54 5.60
N ALA A 148 -10.15 -5.14 5.42
CA ALA A 148 -11.29 -4.53 4.77
C ALA A 148 -12.43 -4.34 5.79
N LEU A 149 -12.76 -3.08 6.12
CA LEU A 149 -13.82 -2.77 7.09
C LEU A 149 -15.21 -2.72 6.42
N MET A 150 -15.45 -1.77 5.51
CA MET A 150 -16.69 -1.63 4.75
C MET A 150 -16.40 -1.50 3.25
N GLY A 151 -15.47 -2.29 2.75
CA GLY A 151 -15.02 -2.23 1.36
C GLY A 151 -14.41 -3.54 0.92
N GLY A 152 -13.68 -3.53 -0.19
CA GLY A 152 -13.05 -4.72 -0.74
C GLY A 152 -11.54 -4.53 -0.94
N ILE A 153 -10.81 -5.61 -0.77
CA ILE A 153 -9.42 -5.68 -1.22
C ILE A 153 -9.33 -6.82 -2.21
N GLU A 154 -8.93 -6.50 -3.42
CA GLU A 154 -8.68 -7.50 -4.45
C GLU A 154 -7.20 -7.57 -4.74
N ILE A 155 -6.65 -8.78 -4.65
CA ILE A 155 -5.24 -9.06 -4.86
C ILE A 155 -5.14 -10.04 -6.01
N VAL A 156 -4.57 -9.61 -7.13
CA VAL A 156 -4.32 -10.48 -8.28
C VAL A 156 -2.88 -10.95 -8.23
N VAL A 157 -2.69 -12.25 -8.21
CA VAL A 157 -1.38 -12.90 -8.18
C VAL A 157 -1.15 -13.72 -9.43
N PRO A 158 0.09 -13.82 -9.93
CA PRO A 158 0.39 -14.68 -11.07
C PRO A 158 0.23 -16.17 -10.69
N GLU A 159 -0.13 -17.00 -11.68
CA GLU A 159 -0.39 -18.42 -11.49
C GLU A 159 0.83 -19.25 -11.04
N ASP A 160 2.05 -18.72 -11.28
CA ASP A 160 3.33 -19.34 -10.93
C ASP A 160 3.80 -19.06 -9.49
N VAL A 161 2.98 -18.40 -8.67
CA VAL A 161 3.26 -18.07 -7.28
C VAL A 161 2.44 -18.93 -6.33
N ARG A 162 3.05 -19.37 -5.23
CA ARG A 162 2.34 -20.08 -4.16
C ARG A 162 1.60 -19.10 -3.27
N VAL A 163 0.28 -19.23 -3.22
CA VAL A 163 -0.58 -18.38 -2.38
C VAL A 163 -0.94 -19.13 -1.10
N ILE A 164 -0.72 -18.46 0.04
CA ILE A 164 -1.16 -18.93 1.35
C ILE A 164 -2.14 -17.90 1.91
N SER A 165 -3.38 -18.32 2.15
CA SER A 165 -4.45 -17.48 2.68
C SER A 165 -4.70 -17.83 4.14
N GLU A 166 -4.48 -16.84 5.04
CA GLU A 166 -4.59 -17.00 6.51
C GLU A 166 -5.53 -15.95 7.12
N GLY A 167 -6.50 -15.47 6.36
CA GLY A 167 -7.45 -14.49 6.81
C GLY A 167 -8.85 -15.06 6.99
N PHE A 168 -9.73 -14.27 7.60
CA PHE A 168 -11.13 -14.63 7.75
C PHE A 168 -12.07 -13.44 7.51
N GLY A 169 -13.31 -13.71 7.11
CA GLY A 169 -14.38 -12.72 6.98
C GLY A 169 -15.44 -12.92 8.04
N ILE A 170 -15.95 -11.82 8.64
CA ILE A 170 -17.04 -11.89 9.62
C ILE A 170 -18.40 -11.72 8.94
N MET A 171 -18.60 -10.63 8.19
CA MET A 171 -19.79 -10.37 7.36
C MET A 171 -19.40 -10.13 5.90
N GLY A 172 -18.39 -10.87 5.45
CA GLY A 172 -17.79 -10.79 4.12
C GLY A 172 -16.98 -12.03 3.81
N GLY A 173 -16.29 -12.03 2.68
CA GLY A 173 -15.47 -13.14 2.21
C GLY A 173 -13.98 -12.92 2.43
N PHE A 174 -13.26 -14.01 2.64
CA PHE A 174 -11.79 -14.05 2.53
C PHE A 174 -11.43 -15.35 1.82
N GLY A 175 -10.89 -15.26 0.63
CA GLY A 175 -10.65 -16.48 -0.13
C GLY A 175 -9.79 -16.32 -1.37
N VAL A 176 -9.36 -17.46 -1.89
CA VAL A 176 -8.58 -17.58 -3.13
C VAL A 176 -9.47 -18.16 -4.21
N THR A 177 -9.40 -17.58 -5.41
CA THR A 177 -10.11 -18.03 -6.59
C THR A 177 -9.15 -18.11 -7.78
N ASP A 178 -9.30 -19.12 -8.61
CA ASP A 178 -8.56 -19.22 -9.86
C ASP A 178 -9.36 -18.58 -11.00
N HIS A 179 -8.73 -17.63 -11.69
CA HIS A 179 -9.30 -17.07 -12.91
C HIS A 179 -9.26 -18.10 -14.03
N PRO A 180 -10.24 -18.11 -14.97
CA PRO A 180 -10.26 -19.05 -16.09
C PRO A 180 -9.01 -19.06 -16.99
N SER A 181 -8.18 -18.03 -16.89
CA SER A 181 -6.90 -17.95 -17.60
C SER A 181 -5.78 -18.77 -16.96
N CYS A 182 -5.97 -19.26 -15.75
CA CYS A 182 -4.96 -20.12 -15.11
C CYS A 182 -4.82 -21.43 -15.85
N THR A 183 -3.59 -21.74 -16.24
CA THR A 183 -3.21 -23.00 -16.87
C THR A 183 -2.44 -23.90 -15.92
N LEU A 184 -1.80 -23.31 -14.91
CA LEU A 184 -0.99 -24.01 -13.91
C LEU A 184 -1.83 -24.38 -12.68
N ARG A 185 -1.92 -25.67 -12.39
CA ARG A 185 -2.59 -26.16 -11.17
C ARG A 185 -1.76 -25.85 -9.94
N ILE A 186 -2.41 -25.69 -8.80
CA ILE A 186 -1.74 -25.40 -7.53
C ILE A 186 -0.70 -26.46 -7.18
N ASP A 187 -1.01 -27.72 -7.44
CA ASP A 187 -0.14 -28.87 -7.15
C ASP A 187 1.12 -28.91 -8.04
N ASP A 188 1.06 -28.28 -9.22
CA ASP A 188 2.16 -28.26 -10.18
C ASP A 188 3.14 -27.09 -9.93
N ILE A 189 2.84 -26.21 -8.97
CA ILE A 189 3.71 -25.08 -8.63
C ILE A 189 4.97 -25.59 -7.91
N PRO A 190 6.17 -25.29 -8.42
CA PRO A 190 7.41 -25.75 -7.80
C PRO A 190 7.53 -25.33 -6.32
N ALA A 191 8.14 -26.17 -5.50
CA ALA A 191 8.40 -25.83 -4.09
C ALA A 191 9.33 -24.60 -3.94
N SER A 192 10.13 -24.31 -4.96
CA SER A 192 11.01 -23.14 -5.04
C SER A 192 10.32 -21.87 -5.53
N ALA A 193 9.03 -21.93 -5.87
CA ALA A 193 8.30 -20.74 -6.30
C ALA A 193 8.15 -19.71 -5.17
N PRO A 194 8.12 -18.42 -5.49
CA PRO A 194 7.86 -17.37 -4.51
C PRO A 194 6.54 -17.59 -3.78
N ILE A 195 6.48 -17.14 -2.53
CA ILE A 195 5.31 -17.29 -1.67
C ILE A 195 4.70 -15.92 -1.43
N VAL A 196 3.41 -15.80 -1.71
CA VAL A 196 2.58 -14.66 -1.29
C VAL A 196 1.63 -15.14 -0.20
N ARG A 197 1.90 -14.73 1.02
CA ARG A 197 1.06 -15.01 2.19
C ARG A 197 0.12 -13.84 2.43
N VAL A 198 -1.18 -14.07 2.33
CA VAL A 198 -2.19 -13.06 2.59
C VAL A 198 -2.89 -13.40 3.89
N ARG A 199 -2.83 -12.48 4.84
CA ARG A 199 -3.49 -12.59 6.13
C ARG A 199 -4.34 -11.36 6.40
N GLY A 200 -5.32 -11.45 7.28
CA GLY A 200 -6.10 -10.29 7.67
C GLY A 200 -7.57 -10.57 7.93
N LEU A 201 -8.36 -9.52 7.76
CA LEU A 201 -9.75 -9.51 8.19
C LEU A 201 -10.63 -8.77 7.17
N GLY A 202 -11.75 -9.39 6.77
CA GLY A 202 -12.86 -8.71 6.13
C GLY A 202 -14.05 -8.59 7.09
N LEU A 203 -14.40 -7.36 7.52
CA LEU A 203 -15.45 -7.17 8.53
C LEU A 203 -16.84 -7.10 7.89
N MET A 204 -17.13 -6.05 7.11
CA MET A 204 -18.36 -5.86 6.33
C MET A 204 -18.04 -5.72 4.84
N GLY A 205 -17.00 -6.38 4.42
CA GLY A 205 -16.48 -6.40 3.06
C GLY A 205 -15.66 -7.64 2.85
N GLY A 206 -14.86 -7.70 1.79
CA GLY A 206 -14.14 -8.90 1.44
C GLY A 206 -12.69 -8.67 1.04
N VAL A 207 -11.90 -9.72 1.20
CA VAL A 207 -10.58 -9.84 0.62
C VAL A 207 -10.60 -10.99 -0.38
N GLY A 208 -10.55 -10.66 -1.65
CA GLY A 208 -10.46 -11.61 -2.75
C GLY A 208 -9.00 -11.73 -3.20
N ILE A 209 -8.56 -12.96 -3.38
CA ILE A 209 -7.25 -13.25 -3.97
C ILE A 209 -7.52 -14.03 -5.25
N THR A 210 -7.16 -13.46 -6.38
CA THR A 210 -7.39 -14.08 -7.69
C THR A 210 -6.06 -14.50 -8.30
N ARG A 211 -5.88 -15.78 -8.55
CA ARG A 211 -4.76 -16.28 -9.36
C ARG A 211 -5.11 -16.12 -10.83
N ALA A 212 -4.22 -15.56 -11.61
CA ALA A 212 -4.44 -15.37 -13.05
C ALA A 212 -3.14 -15.49 -13.84
N ALA A 213 -3.25 -15.90 -15.10
CA ALA A 213 -2.10 -15.88 -16.00
C ALA A 213 -1.60 -14.45 -16.23
N ARG A 214 -0.29 -14.30 -16.43
CA ARG A 214 0.31 -12.99 -16.78
C ARG A 214 -0.26 -12.49 -18.09
N GLY A 215 -0.66 -11.20 -18.11
CA GLY A 215 -1.27 -10.57 -19.27
C GLY A 215 -2.76 -10.90 -19.51
N ALA A 216 -3.39 -11.73 -18.68
CA ALA A 216 -4.83 -11.95 -18.75
C ALA A 216 -5.60 -10.67 -18.35
N ARG A 217 -6.79 -10.49 -18.90
CA ARG A 217 -7.73 -9.45 -18.44
C ARG A 217 -8.53 -10.02 -17.28
N VAL A 218 -8.35 -9.44 -16.11
CA VAL A 218 -9.05 -9.77 -14.86
C VAL A 218 -9.96 -8.60 -14.49
#